data_ec10fe5fb249c1f3d203e707101b8357
#
_entry.id   ec10fe5fb249c1f3d203e707101b8357
#
_cell.length_a   1.000
_cell.length_b   1.000
_cell.length_c   1.000
_cell.angle_alpha   90.00
_cell.angle_beta   90.00
_cell.angle_gamma   90.00
#
_symmetry.space_group_name_H-M   'P 1'
#
loop_
_entity.id
_entity.type
_entity.pdbx_description
1 polymer ?
#
loop_
_entity_poly.entity_id
_entity_poly.type
_entity_poly.pdbx_seq_one_letter_code
_entity_poly.pdbx_strand_id
1 'polypeptide(L)'
;MVQQQNKQDANLHETICYVGVDGLTTLRCPNCGTTKQIDTKKNDFAFKTFKAKCRCGASIRGRFEFRQYYRKKVNLSGMFYDRKTGASGNMIVEDISLMGVGFRCFRKQNWQVGDQIDVTFNLDNPQKSLIKLWVEVRNVKNRFVGAKRCDTQLPQPDLGFYLK
;
A
#
# COMPACT_ATOMS: atom_id res chain seq x y z
N MET A 1 -30.81 -10.18 -42.29
CA MET A 1 -30.28 -8.94 -41.69
C MET A 1 -30.06 -9.19 -40.21
N VAL A 2 -28.80 -9.45 -39.81
CA VAL A 2 -28.42 -9.71 -38.42
C VAL A 2 -27.88 -8.39 -37.86
N GLN A 3 -28.61 -7.80 -36.92
CA GLN A 3 -28.18 -6.61 -36.22
C GLN A 3 -27.07 -7.00 -35.22
N GLN A 4 -25.84 -6.58 -35.49
CA GLN A 4 -24.75 -6.61 -34.55
C GLN A 4 -25.00 -5.57 -33.45
N GLN A 5 -25.33 -6.03 -32.26
CA GLN A 5 -25.33 -5.19 -31.05
C GLN A 5 -23.88 -4.95 -30.66
N ASN A 6 -23.41 -3.72 -30.94
CA ASN A 6 -22.19 -3.17 -30.39
C ASN A 6 -22.29 -3.14 -28.84
N LYS A 7 -21.62 -4.08 -28.16
CA LYS A 7 -21.26 -3.93 -26.76
C LYS A 7 -20.18 -2.85 -26.67
N GLN A 8 -20.57 -1.64 -26.41
CA GLN A 8 -19.68 -0.60 -25.91
C GLN A 8 -19.25 -1.04 -24.51
N ASP A 9 -18.02 -1.54 -24.39
CA ASP A 9 -17.32 -1.70 -23.12
C ASP A 9 -17.08 -0.29 -22.55
N ALA A 10 -18.06 0.17 -21.75
CA ALA A 10 -17.93 1.39 -20.97
C ALA A 10 -16.72 1.25 -20.05
N ASN A 11 -15.79 2.15 -20.21
CA ASN A 11 -14.57 2.34 -19.40
C ASN A 11 -14.95 2.36 -17.89
N LEU A 12 -14.93 1.19 -17.26
CA LEU A 12 -15.35 0.99 -15.88
C LEU A 12 -14.23 1.50 -14.97
N HIS A 13 -14.27 2.80 -14.65
CA HIS A 13 -13.40 3.35 -13.62
C HIS A 13 -13.68 2.66 -12.30
N GLU A 14 -12.70 1.93 -11.78
CA GLU A 14 -12.77 1.30 -10.47
C GLU A 14 -12.83 2.39 -9.39
N THR A 15 -13.90 2.40 -8.59
CA THR A 15 -14.05 3.32 -7.46
C THR A 15 -13.18 2.89 -6.29
N ILE A 16 -12.31 3.76 -5.80
CA ILE A 16 -11.50 3.50 -4.60
C ILE A 16 -12.18 4.16 -3.40
N CYS A 17 -12.52 3.34 -2.40
CA CYS A 17 -13.07 3.79 -1.13
C CYS A 17 -11.99 3.72 -0.05
N TYR A 18 -11.48 4.88 0.38
CA TYR A 18 -10.50 4.97 1.47
C TYR A 18 -11.21 4.77 2.80
N VAL A 19 -10.74 3.79 3.57
CA VAL A 19 -11.32 3.42 4.87
C VAL A 19 -10.59 4.17 5.97
N GLY A 20 -11.32 4.90 6.79
CA GLY A 20 -10.77 5.60 7.96
C GLY A 20 -10.28 4.63 9.06
N VAL A 21 -9.56 5.16 10.06
CA VAL A 21 -9.09 4.39 11.23
C VAL A 21 -10.26 3.83 12.05
N ASP A 22 -11.41 4.50 11.98
CA ASP A 22 -12.68 4.09 12.57
C ASP A 22 -13.36 2.91 11.84
N GLY A 23 -12.87 2.57 10.64
CA GLY A 23 -13.44 1.55 9.77
C GLY A 23 -14.56 2.05 8.88
N LEU A 24 -14.83 3.35 8.87
CA LEU A 24 -15.85 3.97 8.04
C LEU A 24 -15.28 4.43 6.70
N THR A 25 -16.11 4.35 5.66
CA THR A 25 -15.81 4.90 4.34
C THR A 25 -17.08 5.40 3.66
N THR A 26 -16.92 6.25 2.66
CA THR A 26 -18.03 6.77 1.86
C THR A 26 -17.92 6.31 0.42
N LEU A 27 -18.93 5.58 -0.04
CA LEU A 27 -19.10 5.23 -1.45
C LEU A 27 -19.91 6.33 -2.13
N ARG A 28 -19.36 6.93 -3.17
CA ARG A 28 -20.05 7.90 -4.03
C ARG A 28 -20.39 7.26 -5.37
N CYS A 29 -21.65 7.35 -5.78
CA CYS A 29 -22.06 6.88 -7.10
C CYS A 29 -21.48 7.77 -8.21
N PRO A 30 -20.74 7.22 -9.17
CA PRO A 30 -20.16 8.04 -10.25
C PRO A 30 -21.22 8.59 -11.22
N ASN A 31 -22.41 7.98 -11.28
CA ASN A 31 -23.47 8.40 -12.19
C ASN A 31 -24.35 9.53 -11.61
N CYS A 32 -24.83 9.38 -10.37
CA CYS A 32 -25.81 10.34 -9.79
C CYS A 32 -25.25 11.13 -8.59
N GLY A 33 -24.00 10.89 -8.17
CA GLY A 33 -23.37 11.59 -7.05
C GLY A 33 -23.87 11.16 -5.65
N THR A 34 -24.94 10.35 -5.53
CA THR A 34 -25.46 9.87 -4.24
C THR A 34 -24.35 9.18 -3.44
N THR A 35 -24.27 9.51 -2.16
CA THR A 35 -23.28 8.93 -1.23
C THR A 35 -23.94 7.93 -0.29
N LYS A 36 -23.18 6.89 0.11
CA LYS A 36 -23.53 5.94 1.15
C LYS A 36 -22.36 5.68 2.06
N GLN A 37 -22.55 5.86 3.36
CA GLN A 37 -21.56 5.47 4.36
C GLN A 37 -21.57 3.95 4.54
N ILE A 38 -20.38 3.35 4.61
CA ILE A 38 -20.16 1.92 4.78
C ILE A 38 -19.27 1.74 6.01
N ASP A 39 -19.72 0.90 6.94
CA ASP A 39 -18.94 0.45 8.07
C ASP A 39 -18.29 -0.90 7.71
N THR A 40 -16.99 -0.89 7.51
CA THR A 40 -16.26 -2.09 7.09
C THR A 40 -16.00 -3.07 8.23
N LYS A 41 -16.25 -2.67 9.49
CA LYS A 41 -16.12 -3.56 10.66
C LYS A 41 -17.37 -4.43 10.87
N LYS A 42 -18.55 -3.93 10.48
CA LYS A 42 -19.82 -4.66 10.64
C LYS A 42 -20.02 -5.78 9.63
N ASN A 43 -19.39 -5.65 8.47
CA ASN A 43 -19.44 -6.67 7.45
C ASN A 43 -18.02 -7.23 7.31
N ASP A 44 -17.90 -8.53 7.39
CA ASP A 44 -16.60 -9.21 7.20
C ASP A 44 -16.15 -9.03 5.73
N PHE A 45 -15.68 -7.83 5.40
CA PHE A 45 -15.10 -7.50 4.10
C PHE A 45 -13.72 -8.15 3.97
N ALA A 46 -13.70 -9.50 4.05
CA ALA A 46 -12.52 -10.31 3.73
C ALA A 46 -11.97 -9.98 2.33
N PHE A 47 -12.82 -9.41 1.48
CA PHE A 47 -12.48 -9.03 0.11
C PHE A 47 -12.30 -7.52 0.00
N LYS A 48 -11.11 -7.11 -0.46
CA LYS A 48 -10.80 -5.70 -0.73
C LYS A 48 -11.61 -5.10 -1.88
N THR A 49 -12.30 -5.92 -2.69
CA THR A 49 -13.10 -5.49 -3.84
C THR A 49 -14.59 -5.70 -3.57
N PHE A 50 -15.44 -4.84 -4.14
CA PHE A 50 -16.87 -4.94 -4.01
C PHE A 50 -17.60 -4.64 -5.33
N LYS A 51 -18.86 -5.11 -5.42
CA LYS A 51 -19.84 -4.71 -6.43
C LYS A 51 -21.07 -4.18 -5.70
N ALA A 52 -21.56 -3.03 -6.09
CA ALA A 52 -22.77 -2.42 -5.52
C ALA A 52 -23.69 -1.91 -6.62
N LYS A 53 -25.00 -1.86 -6.35
CA LYS A 53 -26.00 -1.27 -7.24
C LYS A 53 -26.55 -0.01 -6.59
N CYS A 54 -26.52 1.11 -7.30
CA CYS A 54 -27.09 2.37 -6.85
C CYS A 54 -28.61 2.39 -7.11
N ARG A 55 -29.35 3.19 -6.34
CA ARG A 55 -30.77 3.43 -6.59
C ARG A 55 -31.06 4.01 -7.97
N CYS A 56 -30.13 4.71 -8.58
CA CYS A 56 -30.24 5.22 -9.96
C CYS A 56 -30.05 4.13 -11.04
N GLY A 57 -29.90 2.85 -10.65
CA GLY A 57 -29.68 1.72 -11.56
C GLY A 57 -28.21 1.45 -11.90
N ALA A 58 -27.29 2.38 -11.64
CA ALA A 58 -25.88 2.21 -11.97
C ALA A 58 -25.24 1.08 -11.15
N SER A 59 -24.43 0.23 -11.82
CA SER A 59 -23.58 -0.77 -11.18
C SER A 59 -22.22 -0.15 -10.88
N ILE A 60 -21.77 -0.25 -9.64
CA ILE A 60 -20.51 0.29 -9.15
C ILE A 60 -19.60 -0.87 -8.82
N ARG A 61 -18.39 -0.86 -9.38
CA ARG A 61 -17.30 -1.74 -8.98
C ARG A 61 -16.23 -0.92 -8.29
N GLY A 62 -15.65 -1.47 -7.24
CA GLY A 62 -14.61 -0.75 -6.52
C GLY A 62 -13.85 -1.64 -5.56
N ARG A 63 -12.92 -0.97 -4.87
CA ARG A 63 -12.13 -1.61 -3.82
C ARG A 63 -12.05 -0.73 -2.59
N PHE A 64 -11.87 -1.37 -1.43
CA PHE A 64 -11.54 -0.69 -0.19
C PHE A 64 -10.03 -0.55 -0.07
N GLU A 65 -9.57 0.67 0.24
CA GLU A 65 -8.18 0.96 0.56
C GLU A 65 -8.07 1.25 2.07
N PHE A 66 -7.48 0.30 2.80
CA PHE A 66 -7.29 0.36 4.25
C PHE A 66 -5.98 1.03 4.67
N ARG A 67 -5.13 1.40 3.71
CA ARG A 67 -3.85 2.04 3.99
C ARG A 67 -4.07 3.48 4.40
N GLN A 68 -3.55 3.85 5.57
CA GLN A 68 -3.63 5.21 6.09
C GLN A 68 -2.62 6.15 5.41
N TYR A 69 -1.58 5.58 4.78
CA TYR A 69 -0.48 6.34 4.17
C TYR A 69 -0.29 5.91 2.72
N TYR A 70 -0.09 6.91 1.87
CA TYR A 70 0.29 6.70 0.49
C TYR A 70 1.59 5.90 0.41
N ARG A 71 1.69 5.02 -0.57
CA ARG A 71 2.90 4.26 -0.89
C ARG A 71 3.38 4.61 -2.28
N LYS A 72 4.53 5.23 -2.34
CA LYS A 72 5.23 5.53 -3.58
C LYS A 72 5.97 4.28 -4.05
N LYS A 73 5.75 3.90 -5.30
CA LYS A 73 6.54 2.85 -5.95
C LYS A 73 7.91 3.41 -6.33
N VAL A 74 8.95 2.63 -6.03
CA VAL A 74 10.34 3.00 -6.26
C VAL A 74 11.15 1.79 -6.68
N ASN A 75 12.41 2.00 -7.09
CA ASN A 75 13.38 0.95 -7.37
C ASN A 75 14.75 1.41 -6.86
N LEU A 76 14.98 1.31 -5.55
CA LEU A 76 16.16 1.86 -4.90
C LEU A 76 17.03 0.74 -4.33
N SER A 77 18.32 0.76 -4.63
CA SER A 77 19.28 -0.14 -4.00
C SER A 77 19.46 0.21 -2.53
N GLY A 78 19.53 -0.82 -1.69
CA GLY A 78 19.71 -0.66 -0.26
C GLY A 78 20.33 -1.90 0.39
N MET A 79 20.52 -1.78 1.69
CA MET A 79 21.04 -2.85 2.56
C MET A 79 20.13 -3.03 3.76
N PHE A 80 20.09 -4.26 4.26
CA PHE A 80 19.49 -4.58 5.54
C PHE A 80 20.54 -5.08 6.54
N TYR A 81 20.24 -4.89 7.82
CA TYR A 81 20.94 -5.54 8.92
C TYR A 81 19.93 -6.16 9.86
N ASP A 82 20.04 -7.47 10.07
CA ASP A 82 19.20 -8.25 10.97
C ASP A 82 19.74 -8.14 12.41
N ARG A 83 19.01 -7.48 13.28
CA ARG A 83 19.42 -7.25 14.66
C ARG A 83 19.50 -8.52 15.50
N LYS A 84 18.76 -9.57 15.13
CA LYS A 84 18.70 -10.84 15.87
C LYS A 84 19.88 -11.73 15.53
N THR A 85 20.25 -11.80 14.26
CA THR A 85 21.29 -12.74 13.78
C THR A 85 22.62 -12.06 13.48
N GLY A 86 22.65 -10.72 13.38
CA GLY A 86 23.80 -9.95 12.91
C GLY A 86 24.03 -10.05 11.39
N ALA A 87 23.17 -10.75 10.67
CA ALA A 87 23.29 -10.91 9.22
C ALA A 87 22.98 -9.61 8.49
N SER A 88 23.69 -9.35 7.40
CA SER A 88 23.43 -8.23 6.51
C SER A 88 23.37 -8.69 5.05
N GLY A 89 22.77 -7.85 4.21
CA GLY A 89 22.69 -8.16 2.78
C GLY A 89 22.06 -7.05 1.96
N ASN A 90 22.16 -7.22 0.65
CA ASN A 90 21.61 -6.27 -0.31
C ASN A 90 20.13 -6.54 -0.57
N MET A 91 19.42 -5.46 -0.86
CA MET A 91 17.99 -5.47 -1.19
C MET A 91 17.66 -4.39 -2.22
N ILE A 92 16.48 -4.52 -2.83
CA ILE A 92 15.84 -3.47 -3.63
C ILE A 92 14.58 -3.01 -2.90
N VAL A 93 14.50 -1.73 -2.62
CA VAL A 93 13.28 -1.10 -2.09
C VAL A 93 12.30 -0.92 -3.24
N GLU A 94 11.09 -1.48 -3.11
CA GLU A 94 10.05 -1.49 -4.14
C GLU A 94 8.90 -0.52 -3.84
N ASP A 95 8.64 -0.23 -2.57
CA ASP A 95 7.71 0.82 -2.16
C ASP A 95 8.08 1.44 -0.81
N ILE A 96 7.72 2.72 -0.66
CA ILE A 96 7.98 3.50 0.55
C ILE A 96 6.74 4.29 0.93
N SER A 97 6.49 4.40 2.23
CA SER A 97 5.52 5.31 2.84
C SER A 97 6.12 5.99 4.07
N LEU A 98 5.40 6.96 4.66
CA LEU A 98 5.84 7.57 5.92
C LEU A 98 6.02 6.56 7.05
N MET A 99 5.23 5.46 7.04
CA MET A 99 5.17 4.49 8.14
C MET A 99 5.77 3.14 7.80
N GLY A 100 6.42 2.98 6.65
CA GLY A 100 6.99 1.68 6.31
C GLY A 100 7.62 1.60 4.94
N VAL A 101 8.21 0.46 4.69
CA VAL A 101 8.95 0.15 3.47
C VAL A 101 8.64 -1.28 3.01
N GLY A 102 8.51 -1.44 1.70
CA GLY A 102 8.47 -2.75 1.05
C GLY A 102 9.75 -2.96 0.24
N PHE A 103 10.41 -4.08 0.43
CA PHE A 103 11.67 -4.37 -0.25
C PHE A 103 11.81 -5.85 -0.59
N ARG A 104 12.69 -6.15 -1.53
CA ARG A 104 13.02 -7.50 -1.98
C ARG A 104 14.49 -7.79 -1.70
N CYS A 105 14.75 -8.87 -0.97
CA CYS A 105 16.10 -9.37 -0.74
C CYS A 105 16.61 -10.19 -1.94
N PHE A 106 17.91 -10.13 -2.23
CA PHE A 106 18.52 -10.96 -3.28
C PHE A 106 18.49 -12.45 -2.92
N ARG A 107 18.54 -12.78 -1.62
CA ARG A 107 18.39 -14.14 -1.10
C ARG A 107 17.18 -14.19 -0.17
N LYS A 108 16.52 -15.34 -0.10
CA LYS A 108 15.44 -15.59 0.86
C LYS A 108 15.98 -15.47 2.28
N GLN A 109 15.25 -14.76 3.13
CA GLN A 109 15.52 -14.64 4.57
C GLN A 109 14.49 -15.46 5.35
N ASN A 110 14.87 -15.94 6.53
CA ASN A 110 13.99 -16.71 7.42
C ASN A 110 13.26 -15.83 8.45
N TRP A 111 12.99 -14.58 8.07
CA TRP A 111 12.28 -13.65 8.94
C TRP A 111 10.83 -14.03 9.12
N GLN A 112 10.33 -13.72 10.31
CA GLN A 112 8.93 -13.85 10.68
C GLN A 112 8.33 -12.48 10.97
N VAL A 113 7.00 -12.41 11.02
CA VAL A 113 6.29 -11.20 11.47
C VAL A 113 6.71 -10.89 12.91
N GLY A 114 7.11 -9.64 13.16
CA GLY A 114 7.64 -9.17 14.44
C GLY A 114 9.16 -9.06 14.51
N ASP A 115 9.91 -9.69 13.59
CA ASP A 115 11.37 -9.52 13.56
C ASP A 115 11.75 -8.06 13.24
N GLN A 116 12.84 -7.59 13.87
CA GLN A 116 13.29 -6.20 13.75
C GLN A 116 14.58 -6.12 12.94
N ILE A 117 14.60 -5.20 12.00
CA ILE A 117 15.66 -5.03 11.01
C ILE A 117 16.00 -3.54 10.86
N ASP A 118 17.26 -3.24 10.64
CA ASP A 118 17.66 -1.93 10.12
C ASP A 118 17.74 -1.99 8.61
N VAL A 119 17.17 -1.00 7.94
CA VAL A 119 17.24 -0.84 6.49
C VAL A 119 17.84 0.51 6.14
N THR A 120 18.74 0.51 5.16
CA THR A 120 19.44 1.70 4.70
C THR A 120 19.42 1.76 3.19
N PHE A 121 19.05 2.91 2.63
CA PHE A 121 19.00 3.14 1.18
C PHE A 121 19.09 4.63 0.87
N ASN A 122 19.49 4.97 -0.36
CA ASN A 122 19.47 6.34 -0.85
C ASN A 122 18.23 6.59 -1.69
N LEU A 123 17.61 7.77 -1.50
CA LEU A 123 16.55 8.23 -2.38
C LEU A 123 17.12 8.60 -3.76
N ASP A 124 16.30 8.52 -4.80
CA ASP A 124 16.65 8.96 -6.16
C ASP A 124 16.41 10.45 -6.40
N ASN A 125 16.27 11.22 -5.32
CA ASN A 125 16.24 12.68 -5.36
C ASN A 125 17.62 13.27 -5.70
N PRO A 126 17.72 14.57 -6.11
CA PRO A 126 18.99 15.20 -6.47
C PRO A 126 20.07 15.10 -5.38
N GLN A 127 19.67 15.17 -4.10
CA GLN A 127 20.56 15.11 -2.95
C GLN A 127 21.03 13.71 -2.60
N LYS A 128 20.44 12.66 -3.22
CA LYS A 128 20.69 11.26 -2.86
C LYS A 128 20.57 11.00 -1.35
N SER A 129 19.54 11.61 -0.74
CA SER A 129 19.34 11.56 0.72
C SER A 129 19.40 10.14 1.25
N LEU A 130 20.28 9.92 2.24
CA LEU A 130 20.44 8.63 2.90
C LEU A 130 19.33 8.43 3.93
N ILE A 131 18.54 7.38 3.75
CA ILE A 131 17.48 6.97 4.66
C ILE A 131 17.94 5.77 5.47
N LYS A 132 17.80 5.88 6.78
CA LYS A 132 18.04 4.79 7.74
C LYS A 132 16.77 4.59 8.55
N LEU A 133 16.19 3.39 8.52
CA LEU A 133 14.96 3.06 9.23
C LEU A 133 15.17 1.82 10.08
N TRP A 134 14.71 1.89 11.32
CA TRP A 134 14.45 0.73 12.13
C TRP A 134 13.02 0.27 11.89
N VAL A 135 12.85 -0.99 11.45
CA VAL A 135 11.58 -1.52 10.99
C VAL A 135 11.27 -2.89 11.61
N GLU A 136 10.00 -3.15 11.76
CA GLU A 136 9.44 -4.42 12.17
C GLU A 136 8.77 -5.10 10.97
N VAL A 137 9.09 -6.36 10.72
CA VAL A 137 8.51 -7.17 9.65
C VAL A 137 7.01 -7.36 9.89
N ARG A 138 6.20 -7.06 8.89
CA ARG A 138 4.73 -7.22 8.91
C ARG A 138 4.23 -8.26 7.93
N ASN A 139 5.01 -8.54 6.91
CA ASN A 139 4.66 -9.52 5.89
C ASN A 139 5.91 -10.03 5.20
N VAL A 140 5.98 -11.32 4.97
CA VAL A 140 7.02 -11.98 4.17
C VAL A 140 6.37 -12.82 3.10
N LYS A 141 6.69 -12.56 1.83
CA LYS A 141 6.22 -13.36 0.69
C LYS A 141 7.41 -13.67 -0.22
N ASN A 142 7.92 -14.90 -0.10
CA ASN A 142 9.15 -15.31 -0.76
C ASN A 142 10.33 -14.41 -0.34
N ARG A 143 10.87 -13.63 -1.28
CA ARG A 143 11.96 -12.66 -1.05
C ARG A 143 11.46 -11.23 -0.78
N PHE A 144 10.16 -10.98 -0.92
CA PHE A 144 9.56 -9.68 -0.64
C PHE A 144 9.21 -9.57 0.84
N VAL A 145 9.53 -8.44 1.44
CA VAL A 145 9.27 -8.11 2.85
C VAL A 145 8.56 -6.77 2.91
N GLY A 146 7.42 -6.74 3.57
CA GLY A 146 6.74 -5.51 3.97
C GLY A 146 7.01 -5.24 5.44
N ALA A 147 7.53 -4.07 5.78
CA ALA A 147 7.91 -3.71 7.13
C ALA A 147 7.37 -2.34 7.54
N LYS A 148 7.08 -2.18 8.84
CA LYS A 148 6.60 -0.95 9.45
C LYS A 148 7.72 -0.31 10.26
N ARG A 149 7.82 1.03 10.22
CA ARG A 149 8.77 1.78 11.06
C ARG A 149 8.47 1.59 12.54
N CYS A 150 9.52 1.36 13.33
CA CYS A 150 9.47 1.32 14.79
C CYS A 150 9.70 2.72 15.39
N ASP A 151 10.54 3.54 14.77
CA ASP A 151 11.00 4.86 15.22
C ASP A 151 10.11 6.01 14.72
N THR A 152 8.80 5.88 14.83
CA THR A 152 7.83 6.85 14.27
C THR A 152 7.91 8.25 14.89
N GLN A 153 8.56 8.39 16.04
CA GLN A 153 8.77 9.68 16.69
C GLN A 153 9.94 10.47 16.12
N LEU A 154 10.87 9.81 15.41
CA LEU A 154 11.98 10.50 14.78
C LEU A 154 11.52 11.11 13.45
N PRO A 155 11.67 12.44 13.27
CA PRO A 155 11.32 13.09 12.03
C PRO A 155 12.23 12.56 10.90
N GLN A 156 11.62 12.35 9.73
CA GLN A 156 12.32 11.98 8.49
C GLN A 156 11.93 12.99 7.40
N PRO A 157 12.43 14.24 7.49
CA PRO A 157 11.97 15.32 6.60
C PRO A 157 12.20 14.97 5.13
N ASP A 158 13.36 14.42 4.78
CA ASP A 158 13.70 14.04 3.41
C ASP A 158 12.72 13.01 2.83
N LEU A 159 12.34 12.03 3.65
CA LEU A 159 11.33 11.05 3.27
C LEU A 159 9.95 11.71 3.08
N GLY A 160 9.58 12.63 3.97
CA GLY A 160 8.34 13.39 3.89
C GLY A 160 8.23 14.22 2.62
N PHE A 161 9.29 14.94 2.24
CA PHE A 161 9.38 15.71 1.01
C PHE A 161 9.37 14.82 -0.24
N TYR A 162 10.08 13.71 -0.20
CA TYR A 162 10.16 12.76 -1.31
C TYR A 162 8.82 12.08 -1.63
N LEU A 163 7.93 11.94 -0.65
CA LEU A 163 6.61 11.30 -0.79
C LEU A 163 5.49 12.26 -1.25
N LYS A 164 5.74 13.55 -1.29
CA LYS A 164 4.81 14.55 -1.85
C LYS A 164 4.86 14.53 -3.37
#